data_a36f37a3eaaa7080854e8d1c5464647e
#
_entry.id   a36f37a3eaaa7080854e8d1c5464647e
#
_cell.length_a   1.000
_cell.length_b   1.000
_cell.length_c   1.000
_cell.angle_alpha   90.00
_cell.angle_beta   90.00
_cell.angle_gamma   90.00
#
_symmetry.space_group_name_H-M   'P 1'
#
loop_
_entity.id
_entity.type
_entity.pdbx_description
1 polymer ?
#
loop_
_entity_poly.entity_id
_entity_poly.type
_entity_poly.pdbx_seq_one_letter_code
_entity_poly.pdbx_strand_id
1 'polypeptide(L)'
;MQQAIICVDDERSILTSLQQQIMRAFSDTYTLEFAESGEEAMEIMGDFISQGIHIGAIITDEMMPGMKGHELIEHAAKLSPGTPCILLTGYAQSEIMNHVTGNNMAHCITKPWDSEELISLVRESIG
;
A
#
# COMPACT_ATOMS: atom_id res chain seq x y z
N MET A 1 1.15 20.26 3.48
CA MET A 1 1.39 19.11 4.35
C MET A 1 2.02 17.98 3.55
N GLN A 2 3.10 17.44 4.06
CA GLN A 2 3.79 16.36 3.37
C GLN A 2 3.03 15.05 3.55
N GLN A 3 2.89 14.30 2.46
CA GLN A 3 2.24 13.00 2.48
C GLN A 3 3.17 11.94 1.92
N ALA A 4 3.01 10.71 2.40
CA ALA A 4 3.83 9.57 2.01
C ALA A 4 2.99 8.49 1.36
N ILE A 5 3.62 7.72 0.47
CA ILE A 5 3.05 6.50 -0.10
C ILE A 5 4.04 5.37 0.22
N ILE A 6 3.53 4.28 0.76
CA ILE A 6 4.33 3.12 1.12
C ILE A 6 3.93 1.95 0.22
N CYS A 7 4.90 1.34 -0.45
CA CYS A 7 4.68 0.18 -1.31
C CYS A 7 5.40 -1.02 -0.70
N VAL A 8 4.72 -2.17 -0.65
CA VAL A 8 5.22 -3.35 0.04
C VAL A 8 5.07 -4.60 -0.83
N ASP A 9 6.17 -5.29 -1.08
CA ASP A 9 6.16 -6.57 -1.78
C ASP A 9 7.47 -7.31 -1.49
N ASP A 10 7.39 -8.59 -1.20
CA ASP A 10 8.57 -9.40 -0.92
C ASP A 10 9.33 -9.85 -2.16
N GLU A 11 8.71 -9.76 -3.33
CA GLU A 11 9.37 -10.05 -4.60
C GLU A 11 10.02 -8.79 -5.15
N ARG A 12 11.35 -8.80 -5.26
CA ARG A 12 12.09 -7.63 -5.73
C ARG A 12 11.69 -7.17 -7.12
N SER A 13 11.41 -8.11 -8.02
CA SER A 13 11.01 -7.75 -9.39
C SER A 13 9.68 -6.98 -9.40
N ILE A 14 8.75 -7.41 -8.57
CA ILE A 14 7.46 -6.73 -8.45
C ILE A 14 7.65 -5.37 -7.79
N LEU A 15 8.43 -5.31 -6.73
CA LEU A 15 8.70 -4.06 -6.01
C LEU A 15 9.39 -3.04 -6.92
N THR A 16 10.32 -3.51 -7.76
CA THR A 16 10.99 -2.66 -8.74
C THR A 16 10.00 -2.08 -9.75
N SER A 17 9.06 -2.90 -10.23
CA SER A 17 8.02 -2.43 -11.15
C SER A 17 7.13 -1.39 -10.50
N LEU A 18 6.70 -1.65 -9.26
CA LEU A 18 5.93 -0.68 -8.48
C LEU A 18 6.72 0.62 -8.32
N GLN A 19 7.99 0.49 -7.95
CA GLN A 19 8.86 1.64 -7.73
C GLN A 19 8.93 2.54 -8.96
N GLN A 20 9.14 1.96 -10.13
CA GLN A 20 9.22 2.71 -11.37
C GLN A 20 7.91 3.44 -11.66
N GLN A 21 6.80 2.76 -11.51
CA GLN A 21 5.49 3.32 -11.83
C GLN A 21 5.07 4.41 -10.84
N ILE A 22 5.24 4.14 -9.56
CA ILE A 22 4.83 5.08 -8.51
C ILE A 22 5.75 6.30 -8.48
N MET A 23 7.05 6.11 -8.65
CA MET A 23 7.98 7.24 -8.70
C MET A 23 7.70 8.16 -9.88
N ARG A 24 7.42 7.59 -11.04
CA ARG A 24 7.11 8.39 -12.22
C ARG A 24 5.88 9.27 -12.00
N ALA A 25 4.89 8.75 -11.31
CA ALA A 25 3.61 9.44 -11.13
C ALA A 25 3.60 10.40 -9.93
N PHE A 26 4.34 10.09 -8.86
CA PHE A 26 4.15 10.75 -7.58
C PHE A 26 5.40 11.31 -6.91
N SER A 27 6.61 11.09 -7.46
CA SER A 27 7.84 11.48 -6.76
C SER A 27 7.95 12.99 -6.51
N ASP A 28 7.32 13.81 -7.34
CA ASP A 28 7.38 15.26 -7.18
C ASP A 28 6.47 15.77 -6.07
N THR A 29 5.49 14.97 -5.66
CA THR A 29 4.43 15.42 -4.76
C THR A 29 4.44 14.68 -3.42
N TYR A 30 4.91 13.44 -3.42
CA TYR A 30 4.83 12.57 -2.25
C TYR A 30 6.19 12.02 -1.86
N THR A 31 6.37 11.75 -0.57
CA THR A 31 7.52 10.98 -0.09
C THR A 31 7.21 9.52 -0.31
N LEU A 32 8.12 8.80 -0.96
CA LEU A 32 7.88 7.40 -1.32
C LEU A 32 8.82 6.48 -0.56
N GLU A 33 8.28 5.38 -0.01
CA GLU A 33 9.07 4.35 0.62
C GLU A 33 8.64 2.98 0.11
N PHE A 34 9.59 2.06 0.05
CA PHE A 34 9.39 0.73 -0.51
C PHE A 34 9.91 -0.30 0.47
N ALA A 35 9.05 -1.20 0.90
CA ALA A 35 9.36 -2.21 1.91
C ALA A 35 9.27 -3.61 1.32
N GLU A 36 10.08 -4.53 1.82
CA GLU A 36 10.09 -5.90 1.36
C GLU A 36 9.30 -6.84 2.27
N SER A 37 8.72 -6.31 3.34
CA SER A 37 7.90 -7.08 4.27
C SER A 37 6.90 -6.19 4.98
N GLY A 38 5.88 -6.82 5.55
CA GLY A 38 4.92 -6.09 6.37
C GLY A 38 5.55 -5.51 7.62
N GLU A 39 6.48 -6.22 8.20
CA GLU A 39 7.20 -5.77 9.39
C GLU A 39 8.00 -4.51 9.10
N GLU A 40 8.72 -4.49 7.97
CA GLU A 40 9.45 -3.29 7.56
C GLU A 40 8.51 -2.13 7.29
N ALA A 41 7.38 -2.40 6.65
CA ALA A 41 6.37 -1.37 6.39
C ALA A 41 5.85 -0.76 7.68
N MET A 42 5.65 -1.58 8.71
CA MET A 42 5.20 -1.10 10.01
C MET A 42 6.21 -0.15 10.64
N GLU A 43 7.50 -0.46 10.54
CA GLU A 43 8.56 0.43 11.04
C GLU A 43 8.54 1.76 10.29
N ILE A 44 8.41 1.72 8.98
CA ILE A 44 8.35 2.91 8.14
C ILE A 44 7.14 3.78 8.54
N MET A 45 5.98 3.15 8.74
CA MET A 45 4.78 3.85 9.17
C MET A 45 5.00 4.55 10.50
N GLY A 46 5.60 3.86 11.47
CA GLY A 46 5.89 4.43 12.77
C GLY A 46 6.80 5.63 12.68
N ASP A 47 7.81 5.58 11.84
CA ASP A 47 8.74 6.69 11.63
C ASP A 47 8.02 7.90 11.03
N PHE A 48 7.18 7.69 10.01
CA PHE A 48 6.42 8.78 9.40
C PHE A 48 5.48 9.42 10.42
N ILE A 49 4.76 8.61 11.17
CA ILE A 49 3.82 9.12 12.17
C ILE A 49 4.55 9.96 13.21
N SER A 50 5.71 9.47 13.69
CA SER A 50 6.48 10.20 14.70
C SER A 50 7.03 11.53 14.18
N GLN A 51 7.22 11.63 12.86
CA GLN A 51 7.69 12.86 12.21
C GLN A 51 6.56 13.78 11.79
N GLY A 52 5.32 13.41 12.04
CA GLY A 52 4.17 14.20 11.64
C GLY A 52 3.86 14.14 10.15
N ILE A 53 4.37 13.13 9.45
CA ILE A 53 4.12 12.95 8.02
C ILE A 53 2.88 12.09 7.85
N HIS A 54 1.92 12.60 7.10
CA HIS A 54 0.67 11.87 6.84
C HIS A 54 0.89 10.75 5.82
N ILE A 55 0.37 9.56 6.11
CA ILE A 55 0.45 8.44 5.18
C ILE A 55 -0.75 8.52 4.24
N GLY A 56 -0.48 8.86 2.98
CA GLY A 56 -1.53 9.09 2.00
C GLY A 56 -2.10 7.80 1.42
N ALA A 57 -1.27 6.77 1.27
CA ALA A 57 -1.72 5.47 0.75
C ALA A 57 -0.71 4.39 1.07
N ILE A 58 -1.21 3.15 1.16
CA ILE A 58 -0.38 1.96 1.29
C ILE A 58 -0.77 1.00 0.17
N ILE A 59 0.24 0.53 -0.59
CA ILE A 59 0.05 -0.46 -1.65
C ILE A 59 0.82 -1.69 -1.22
N THR A 60 0.15 -2.82 -1.04
CA THR A 60 0.80 -4.02 -0.53
C THR A 60 0.38 -5.28 -1.28
N ASP A 61 1.34 -6.19 -1.45
CA ASP A 61 1.04 -7.54 -1.90
C ASP A 61 0.33 -8.30 -0.77
N GLU A 62 -0.51 -9.26 -1.12
CA GLU A 62 -1.18 -10.09 -0.13
C GLU A 62 -0.28 -11.23 0.35
N MET A 63 0.36 -11.94 -0.58
CA MET A 63 1.08 -13.16 -0.26
C MET A 63 2.55 -12.87 0.05
N MET A 64 2.84 -12.65 1.33
CA MET A 64 4.19 -12.40 1.82
C MET A 64 4.48 -13.33 3.00
N PRO A 65 5.74 -13.77 3.17
CA PRO A 65 6.12 -14.52 4.37
C PRO A 65 5.93 -13.67 5.63
N GLY A 66 5.51 -14.30 6.70
CA GLY A 66 5.26 -13.58 7.95
C GLY A 66 3.94 -12.85 7.90
N MET A 67 3.99 -11.53 7.92
CA MET A 67 2.78 -10.71 7.88
C MET A 67 2.21 -10.66 6.47
N LYS A 68 0.94 -11.02 6.31
CA LYS A 68 0.26 -10.91 5.03
C LYS A 68 -0.25 -9.49 4.80
N GLY A 69 -0.55 -9.18 3.52
CA GLY A 69 -1.01 -7.85 3.17
C GLY A 69 -2.26 -7.41 3.93
N HIS A 70 -3.26 -8.29 4.05
CA HIS A 70 -4.48 -7.93 4.77
C HIS A 70 -4.22 -7.70 6.27
N GLU A 71 -3.23 -8.39 6.84
CA GLU A 71 -2.84 -8.15 8.22
C GLU A 71 -2.16 -6.79 8.38
N LEU A 72 -1.32 -6.42 7.41
CA LEU A 72 -0.71 -5.10 7.40
C LEU A 72 -1.78 -4.01 7.33
N ILE A 73 -2.79 -4.20 6.50
CA ILE A 73 -3.89 -3.25 6.37
C ILE A 73 -4.65 -3.11 7.71
N GLU A 74 -4.86 -4.20 8.42
CA GLU A 74 -5.50 -4.15 9.74
C GLU A 74 -4.68 -3.34 10.74
N HIS A 75 -3.36 -3.53 10.73
CA HIS A 75 -2.47 -2.73 11.58
C HIS A 75 -2.48 -1.25 11.18
N ALA A 76 -2.49 -0.99 9.88
CA ALA A 76 -2.53 0.37 9.37
C ALA A 76 -3.80 1.08 9.81
N ALA A 77 -4.93 0.38 9.84
CA ALA A 77 -6.19 0.95 10.28
C ALA A 77 -6.14 1.43 11.73
N LYS A 78 -5.33 0.77 12.55
CA LYS A 78 -5.16 1.18 13.96
C LYS A 78 -4.18 2.33 14.12
N LEU A 79 -3.10 2.32 13.34
CA LEU A 79 -2.04 3.32 13.45
C LEU A 79 -2.36 4.62 12.71
N SER A 80 -3.04 4.51 11.59
CA SER A 80 -3.36 5.65 10.74
C SER A 80 -4.77 5.46 10.17
N PRO A 81 -5.80 5.69 11.00
CA PRO A 81 -7.18 5.49 10.56
C PRO A 81 -7.50 6.35 9.35
N GLY A 82 -8.20 5.77 8.38
CA GLY A 82 -8.56 6.47 7.17
C GLY A 82 -7.55 6.44 6.05
N THR A 83 -6.36 5.87 6.28
CA THR A 83 -5.38 5.72 5.21
C THR A 83 -5.88 4.74 4.16
N PRO A 84 -5.99 5.15 2.89
CA PRO A 84 -6.40 4.22 1.83
C PRO A 84 -5.36 3.12 1.63
N CYS A 85 -5.83 1.90 1.43
CA CYS A 85 -4.97 0.75 1.21
C CYS A 85 -5.36 0.05 -0.09
N ILE A 86 -4.36 -0.36 -0.86
CA ILE A 86 -4.55 -1.09 -2.11
C ILE A 86 -3.85 -2.43 -1.98
N LEU A 87 -4.60 -3.50 -2.14
CA LEU A 87 -4.09 -4.85 -2.04
C LEU A 87 -3.86 -5.42 -3.44
N LEU A 88 -2.64 -5.85 -3.71
CA LEU A 88 -2.29 -6.52 -4.96
C LEU A 88 -2.32 -8.02 -4.71
N THR A 89 -3.09 -8.76 -5.50
CA THR A 89 -3.25 -10.19 -5.29
C THR A 89 -3.33 -10.93 -6.61
N GLY A 90 -2.85 -12.18 -6.62
CA GLY A 90 -2.91 -13.03 -7.79
C GLY A 90 -4.28 -13.65 -8.02
N TYR A 91 -5.21 -13.47 -7.10
CA TYR A 91 -6.51 -14.11 -7.15
C TYR A 91 -7.64 -13.10 -6.99
N ALA A 92 -8.80 -13.41 -7.58
CA ALA A 92 -10.02 -12.70 -7.24
C ALA A 92 -10.41 -13.15 -5.82
N GLN A 93 -10.28 -12.28 -4.86
CA GLN A 93 -10.35 -12.65 -3.45
C GLN A 93 -11.55 -12.03 -2.76
N SER A 94 -12.74 -12.58 -3.00
CA SER A 94 -13.92 -12.08 -2.31
C SER A 94 -13.80 -12.24 -0.80
N GLU A 95 -13.18 -13.33 -0.34
CA GLU A 95 -12.96 -13.54 1.10
C GLU A 95 -12.02 -12.50 1.70
N ILE A 96 -10.92 -12.20 1.00
CA ILE A 96 -9.98 -11.20 1.45
C ILE A 96 -10.62 -9.82 1.44
N MET A 97 -11.40 -9.52 0.41
CA MET A 97 -12.14 -8.26 0.35
C MET A 97 -13.09 -8.10 1.52
N ASN A 98 -13.75 -9.16 1.93
CA ASN A 98 -14.63 -9.10 3.09
C ASN A 98 -13.87 -8.76 4.38
N HIS A 99 -12.64 -9.23 4.50
CA HIS A 99 -11.81 -8.91 5.67
C HIS A 99 -11.37 -7.46 5.67
N VAL A 100 -10.94 -6.93 4.52
CA VAL A 100 -10.34 -5.59 4.48
C VAL A 100 -11.38 -4.48 4.34
N THR A 101 -12.42 -4.67 3.52
CA THR A 101 -13.40 -3.63 3.31
C THR A 101 -14.27 -3.35 4.54
N GLY A 102 -14.39 -4.31 5.44
CA GLY A 102 -15.13 -4.12 6.67
C GLY A 102 -14.46 -3.18 7.65
N ASN A 103 -13.15 -2.97 7.51
CA ASN A 103 -12.34 -2.23 8.48
C ASN A 103 -11.75 -0.95 7.94
N ASN A 104 -11.66 -0.78 6.63
CA ASN A 104 -10.89 0.31 6.08
C ASN A 104 -11.27 0.60 4.63
N MET A 105 -10.75 1.70 4.12
CA MET A 105 -10.91 2.08 2.72
C MET A 105 -9.92 1.29 1.87
N ALA A 106 -10.19 0.00 1.69
CA ALA A 106 -9.30 -0.89 0.97
C ALA A 106 -9.86 -1.24 -0.39
N HIS A 107 -8.96 -1.32 -1.36
CA HIS A 107 -9.26 -1.72 -2.72
C HIS A 107 -8.36 -2.88 -3.11
N CYS A 108 -8.79 -3.67 -4.08
CA CYS A 108 -8.05 -4.85 -4.53
C CYS A 108 -7.78 -4.74 -6.02
N ILE A 109 -6.54 -5.00 -6.41
CA ILE A 109 -6.16 -5.07 -7.82
C ILE A 109 -5.53 -6.43 -8.07
N THR A 110 -5.95 -7.09 -9.15
CA THR A 110 -5.44 -8.41 -9.52
C THR A 110 -4.13 -8.30 -10.28
N LYS A 111 -3.17 -9.14 -9.91
CA LYS A 111 -1.90 -9.26 -10.64
C LYS A 111 -2.08 -10.12 -11.89
N PRO A 112 -1.42 -9.82 -12.99
CA PRO A 112 -0.65 -8.61 -13.23
C PRO A 112 -1.57 -7.41 -13.40
N TRP A 113 -1.15 -6.27 -12.85
CA TRP A 113 -1.98 -5.07 -12.92
C TRP A 113 -1.63 -4.22 -14.12
N ASP A 114 -2.58 -3.37 -14.51
CA ASP A 114 -2.35 -2.32 -15.47
C ASP A 114 -1.85 -1.08 -14.72
N SER A 115 -0.73 -0.51 -15.17
CA SER A 115 -0.12 0.61 -14.45
C SER A 115 -1.02 1.84 -14.42
N GLU A 116 -1.77 2.09 -15.49
CA GLU A 116 -2.70 3.22 -15.50
C GLU A 116 -3.84 3.04 -14.51
N GLU A 117 -4.35 1.81 -14.40
CA GLU A 117 -5.39 1.49 -13.43
C GLU A 117 -4.90 1.70 -12.00
N LEU A 118 -3.69 1.23 -11.71
CA LEU A 118 -3.11 1.39 -10.39
C LEU A 118 -2.90 2.87 -10.06
N ILE A 119 -2.30 3.62 -10.97
CA ILE A 119 -2.04 5.04 -10.75
C ILE A 119 -3.34 5.82 -10.56
N SER A 120 -4.35 5.53 -11.38
CA SER A 120 -5.65 6.18 -11.24
C SER A 120 -6.29 5.89 -9.90
N LEU A 121 -6.21 4.64 -9.45
CA LEU A 121 -6.79 4.26 -8.16
C LEU A 121 -6.07 4.95 -7.01
N VAL A 122 -4.75 5.03 -7.07
CA VAL A 122 -3.98 5.74 -6.04
C VAL A 122 -4.37 7.22 -6.00
N ARG A 123 -4.46 7.87 -7.15
CA ARG A 123 -4.86 9.29 -7.21
C ARG A 123 -6.25 9.52 -6.63
N GLU A 124 -7.20 8.69 -6.99
CA GLU A 124 -8.55 8.79 -6.48
C GLU A 124 -8.59 8.58 -4.96
N SER A 125 -7.80 7.65 -4.47
CA SER A 125 -7.78 7.32 -3.05
C SER A 125 -7.17 8.42 -2.20
N ILE A 126 -6.11 9.05 -2.70
CA ILE A 126 -5.42 10.12 -1.97
C ILE A 126 -6.17 11.44 -2.12
N GLY A 127 -6.67 11.63 -3.31
CA GLY A 127 -7.24 12.86 -3.74
C GLY A 127 -8.45 13.34 -3.13
#